data_2e401704a98c2eed7a0d1c11fc5aa73f
#
_entry.id   2e401704a98c2eed7a0d1c11fc5aa73f
#
_cell.length_a   1.000
_cell.length_b   1.000
_cell.length_c   1.000
_cell.angle_alpha   90.00
_cell.angle_beta   90.00
_cell.angle_gamma   90.00
#
_symmetry.space_group_name_H-M   'P 1'
#
loop_
_entity.id
_entity.type
_entity.pdbx_description
1 polymer ?
#
loop_
_entity_poly.entity_id
_entity_poly.type
_entity_poly.pdbx_seq_one_letter_code
_entity_poly.pdbx_strand_id
1 'polypeptide(L)'
;MYKLIKNNGRARRGELVTVHGTIQTPAFMNVATCGAIKGAVSALELAQLRCQVQLCNTYHLHLRPGDEIIRKLGGLHKFTRWNGPILTDSGGFQVFSLAKLRNIKEEGVCFSSHIDGHRIFMGPEESMTIQSNLGSTIAMAFDECIENPAEYNYTKNSCDRTYRWLCRCRNKLKELNSLDGTINKAQMLFGINQGSTYDDLRTDHMKRISELDLDGYAIGGLAVGESAEEMYHTIDVVEEHMPKDKPRYLMGVGTPVNILEAVHRGIDMFDCVMPTRNARHANVFTWSGRRNMMNEKYTLDEDPIDTECDCPVCKNFTRAYIRHLFKSGEMLAMRLCVTHNIWFYNTLLMKIREALDNDEFENFYTKYITVLDKRI
;
A
#
# COMPACT_ATOMS: atom_id res chain seq x y z
N MET A 1 9.98 16.16 0.24
CA MET A 1 10.31 16.46 1.66
C MET A 1 9.07 16.24 2.51
N TYR A 2 9.22 15.53 3.63
CA TYR A 2 8.12 15.34 4.60
C TYR A 2 8.10 16.48 5.62
N LYS A 3 6.90 16.97 5.93
CA LYS A 3 6.67 17.99 6.95
C LYS A 3 5.63 17.48 7.94
N LEU A 4 6.04 17.22 9.16
CA LEU A 4 5.13 16.97 10.26
C LEU A 4 4.44 18.29 10.65
N ILE A 5 3.09 18.29 10.61
CA ILE A 5 2.28 19.48 10.91
C ILE A 5 1.83 19.45 12.37
N LYS A 6 1.33 18.29 12.82
CA LYS A 6 0.73 18.15 14.13
C LYS A 6 0.82 16.71 14.65
N ASN A 7 0.86 16.54 15.95
CA ASN A 7 0.72 15.27 16.65
C ASN A 7 -0.49 15.31 17.60
N ASN A 8 -1.18 14.16 17.71
CA ASN A 8 -2.16 13.92 18.77
C ASN A 8 -1.76 12.58 19.40
N GLY A 9 -1.14 12.62 20.58
CA GLY A 9 -0.40 11.49 21.10
C GLY A 9 0.72 11.06 20.13
N ARG A 10 0.72 9.79 19.70
CA ARG A 10 1.62 9.28 18.65
C ARG A 10 1.08 9.48 17.25
N ALA A 11 -0.24 9.67 17.09
CA ALA A 11 -0.85 9.88 15.78
C ALA A 11 -0.33 11.18 15.12
N ARG A 12 -0.03 11.11 13.83
CA ARG A 12 0.73 12.13 13.09
C ARG A 12 -0.11 12.71 11.96
N ARG A 13 -0.12 14.03 11.86
CA ARG A 13 -0.64 14.78 10.71
C ARG A 13 0.52 15.42 9.97
N GLY A 14 0.71 15.09 8.70
CA GLY A 14 1.83 15.60 7.93
C GLY A 14 1.55 15.77 6.44
N GLU A 15 2.57 16.20 5.72
CA GLU A 15 2.59 16.39 4.28
C GLU A 15 3.88 15.82 3.68
N LEU A 16 3.75 14.99 2.66
CA LEU A 16 4.88 14.57 1.84
C LEU A 16 4.83 15.30 0.49
N VAL A 17 5.70 16.29 0.34
CA VAL A 17 5.83 17.05 -0.91
C VAL A 17 6.68 16.27 -1.90
N THR A 18 6.13 16.04 -3.09
CA THR A 18 6.77 15.30 -4.18
C THR A 18 6.71 16.11 -5.48
N VAL A 19 7.42 15.66 -6.51
CA VAL A 19 7.39 16.28 -7.85
C VAL A 19 6.06 16.11 -8.58
N HIS A 20 5.21 15.17 -8.14
CA HIS A 20 3.91 14.90 -8.72
C HIS A 20 2.74 15.34 -7.83
N GLY A 21 3.00 16.19 -6.84
CA GLY A 21 2.00 16.71 -5.91
C GLY A 21 2.29 16.36 -4.45
N THR A 22 1.48 16.87 -3.55
CA THR A 22 1.61 16.69 -2.11
C THR A 22 0.66 15.61 -1.61
N ILE A 23 1.18 14.65 -0.85
CA ILE A 23 0.41 13.63 -0.15
C ILE A 23 0.12 14.15 1.26
N GLN A 24 -1.15 14.33 1.58
CA GLN A 24 -1.62 14.65 2.93
C GLN A 24 -1.68 13.35 3.75
N THR A 25 -0.92 13.28 4.84
CA THR A 25 -0.89 12.09 5.69
C THR A 25 -1.70 12.28 6.98
N PRO A 26 -2.30 11.20 7.52
CA PRO A 26 -2.29 9.82 7.04
C PRO A 26 -2.99 9.63 5.68
N ALA A 27 -2.48 8.69 4.84
CA ALA A 27 -2.97 8.45 3.49
C ALA A 27 -3.07 6.96 3.15
N PHE A 28 -4.08 6.58 2.35
CA PHE A 28 -4.20 5.24 1.78
C PHE A 28 -3.79 5.26 0.31
N MET A 29 -2.90 4.37 -0.08
CA MET A 29 -2.44 4.18 -1.45
C MET A 29 -3.28 3.11 -2.14
N ASN A 30 -4.08 3.50 -3.11
CA ASN A 30 -4.96 2.57 -3.81
C ASN A 30 -4.15 1.68 -4.77
N VAL A 31 -4.26 0.35 -4.61
CA VAL A 31 -3.45 -0.62 -5.35
C VAL A 31 -3.94 -0.77 -6.78
N ALA A 32 -3.19 -0.17 -7.70
CA ALA A 32 -3.38 -0.20 -9.15
C ALA A 32 -2.36 -1.12 -9.82
N THR A 33 -2.35 -2.38 -9.49
CA THR A 33 -1.37 -3.42 -9.82
C THR A 33 -0.63 -3.21 -11.15
N CYS A 34 -1.36 -3.14 -12.27
CA CYS A 34 -0.81 -2.91 -13.62
C CYS A 34 -1.16 -1.51 -14.17
N GLY A 35 -1.20 -0.49 -13.31
CA GLY A 35 -1.60 0.86 -13.68
C GLY A 35 -3.11 1.09 -13.75
N ALA A 36 -3.91 0.15 -13.25
CA ALA A 36 -5.37 0.25 -13.15
C ALA A 36 -5.88 -0.50 -11.91
N ILE A 37 -6.94 -0.01 -11.31
CA ILE A 37 -7.60 -0.67 -10.19
C ILE A 37 -8.35 -1.92 -10.67
N LYS A 38 -8.08 -3.07 -10.07
CA LYS A 38 -8.85 -4.29 -10.33
C LYS A 38 -10.32 -4.09 -9.92
N GLY A 39 -11.23 -4.15 -10.89
CA GLY A 39 -12.64 -3.81 -10.74
C GLY A 39 -13.05 -2.65 -11.64
N ALA A 40 -12.24 -2.40 -12.69
CA ALA A 40 -12.53 -1.48 -13.80
C ALA A 40 -12.69 0.00 -13.37
N VAL A 41 -11.80 0.48 -12.49
CA VAL A 41 -11.69 1.91 -12.18
C VAL A 41 -10.42 2.45 -12.80
N SER A 42 -10.57 3.43 -13.70
CA SER A 42 -9.47 4.11 -14.38
C SER A 42 -8.79 5.15 -13.49
N ALA A 43 -7.60 5.60 -13.90
CA ALA A 43 -6.90 6.68 -13.22
C ALA A 43 -7.73 7.99 -13.15
N LEU A 44 -8.51 8.29 -14.20
CA LEU A 44 -9.38 9.48 -14.24
C LEU A 44 -10.51 9.38 -13.22
N GLU A 45 -11.14 8.22 -13.11
CA GLU A 45 -12.17 7.98 -12.09
C GLU A 45 -11.58 7.95 -10.67
N LEU A 46 -10.40 7.35 -10.51
CA LEU A 46 -9.71 7.30 -9.23
C LEU A 46 -9.39 8.69 -8.67
N ALA A 47 -9.06 9.65 -9.55
CA ALA A 47 -8.87 11.05 -9.16
C ALA A 47 -10.15 11.66 -8.56
N GLN A 48 -11.35 11.25 -9.05
CA GLN A 48 -12.64 11.71 -8.53
C GLN A 48 -13.04 11.00 -7.22
N LEU A 49 -12.36 9.90 -6.87
CA LEU A 49 -12.62 9.10 -5.67
C LEU A 49 -11.71 9.48 -4.48
N ARG A 50 -11.24 10.73 -4.42
CA ARG A 50 -10.39 11.26 -3.33
C ARG A 50 -9.04 10.55 -3.18
N CYS A 51 -8.59 9.80 -4.19
CA CYS A 51 -7.28 9.17 -4.18
C CYS A 51 -6.18 10.23 -4.29
N GLN A 52 -5.18 10.15 -3.43
CA GLN A 52 -4.02 11.02 -3.48
C GLN A 52 -2.81 10.36 -4.13
N VAL A 53 -2.68 9.05 -3.96
CA VAL A 53 -1.51 8.29 -4.41
C VAL A 53 -1.92 6.89 -4.84
N GLN A 54 -1.38 6.45 -5.98
CA GLN A 54 -1.51 5.06 -6.45
C GLN A 54 -0.31 4.22 -6.04
N LEU A 55 -0.54 2.93 -5.80
CA LEU A 55 0.53 1.94 -5.74
C LEU A 55 0.47 1.05 -6.98
N CYS A 56 1.59 0.91 -7.69
CA CYS A 56 1.73 0.01 -8.84
C CYS A 56 2.78 -1.07 -8.55
N ASN A 57 2.56 -2.28 -9.10
CA ASN A 57 3.47 -3.40 -8.82
C ASN A 57 4.56 -3.52 -9.88
N THR A 58 5.80 -3.36 -9.46
CA THR A 58 7.02 -3.45 -10.28
C THR A 58 7.09 -4.76 -11.04
N TYR A 59 6.94 -5.89 -10.36
CA TYR A 59 6.98 -7.21 -10.97
C TYR A 59 5.96 -7.39 -12.10
N HIS A 60 4.70 -7.04 -11.86
CA HIS A 60 3.65 -7.20 -12.87
C HIS A 60 3.87 -6.32 -14.09
N LEU A 61 4.31 -5.09 -13.88
CA LEU A 61 4.58 -4.14 -14.97
C LEU A 61 5.85 -4.48 -15.75
N HIS A 62 6.86 -5.04 -15.10
CA HIS A 62 8.06 -5.58 -15.74
C HIS A 62 7.72 -6.75 -16.67
N LEU A 63 6.86 -7.68 -16.22
CA LEU A 63 6.42 -8.81 -17.05
C LEU A 63 5.51 -8.38 -18.20
N ARG A 64 4.63 -7.43 -17.96
CA ARG A 64 3.63 -7.01 -18.96
C ARG A 64 3.13 -5.58 -18.68
N PRO A 65 3.35 -4.63 -19.58
CA PRO A 65 3.87 -4.80 -20.94
C PRO A 65 5.40 -4.86 -21.04
N GLY A 66 6.11 -4.63 -19.93
CA GLY A 66 7.56 -4.43 -19.81
C GLY A 66 7.88 -2.97 -19.47
N ASP A 67 8.77 -2.76 -18.52
CA ASP A 67 9.19 -1.44 -18.06
C ASP A 67 9.86 -0.60 -19.13
N GLU A 68 10.63 -1.23 -20.04
CA GLU A 68 11.21 -0.59 -21.22
C GLU A 68 10.17 0.01 -22.17
N ILE A 69 9.02 -0.67 -22.35
CA ILE A 69 7.92 -0.16 -23.16
C ILE A 69 7.30 1.05 -22.47
N ILE A 70 7.06 0.97 -21.15
CA ILE A 70 6.52 2.07 -20.37
C ILE A 70 7.46 3.27 -20.38
N ARG A 71 8.79 3.05 -20.26
CA ARG A 71 9.81 4.09 -20.40
C ARG A 71 9.71 4.81 -21.75
N LYS A 72 9.65 4.08 -22.85
CA LYS A 72 9.51 4.64 -24.22
C LYS A 72 8.23 5.47 -24.39
N LEU A 73 7.17 5.14 -23.62
CA LEU A 73 5.91 5.88 -23.61
C LEU A 73 5.90 7.05 -22.62
N GLY A 74 7.01 7.32 -21.93
CA GLY A 74 7.21 8.47 -21.04
C GLY A 74 6.84 8.21 -19.58
N GLY A 75 6.90 6.96 -19.14
CA GLY A 75 6.67 6.53 -17.75
C GLY A 75 5.20 6.29 -17.40
N LEU A 76 4.98 5.76 -16.18
CA LEU A 76 3.65 5.35 -15.70
C LEU A 76 2.63 6.49 -15.70
N HIS A 77 3.02 7.68 -15.28
CA HIS A 77 2.12 8.84 -15.22
C HIS A 77 1.51 9.13 -16.59
N LYS A 78 2.34 9.18 -17.62
CA LYS A 78 1.88 9.43 -18.99
C LYS A 78 1.12 8.23 -19.54
N PHE A 79 1.56 7.02 -19.26
CA PHE A 79 0.95 5.78 -19.73
C PHE A 79 -0.45 5.57 -19.17
N THR A 80 -0.66 5.83 -17.87
CA THR A 80 -1.95 5.63 -17.18
C THR A 80 -2.84 6.86 -17.15
N ARG A 81 -2.31 8.05 -17.51
CA ARG A 81 -2.98 9.35 -17.36
C ARG A 81 -3.26 9.73 -15.89
N TRP A 82 -2.45 9.23 -14.98
CA TRP A 82 -2.50 9.64 -13.59
C TRP A 82 -1.53 10.80 -13.34
N ASN A 83 -2.02 11.89 -12.75
CA ASN A 83 -1.22 13.10 -12.51
C ASN A 83 -0.69 13.22 -11.07
N GLY A 84 -1.19 12.39 -10.15
CA GLY A 84 -0.75 12.38 -8.76
C GLY A 84 0.48 11.49 -8.52
N PRO A 85 0.99 11.44 -7.28
CA PRO A 85 2.08 10.55 -6.91
C PRO A 85 1.77 9.06 -7.17
N ILE A 86 2.81 8.31 -7.58
CA ILE A 86 2.80 6.87 -7.71
C ILE A 86 3.92 6.29 -6.85
N LEU A 87 3.58 5.33 -5.99
CA LEU A 87 4.56 4.46 -5.36
C LEU A 87 4.66 3.16 -6.16
N THR A 88 5.87 2.68 -6.44
CA THR A 88 6.10 1.32 -6.93
C THR A 88 6.67 0.45 -5.83
N ASP A 89 6.10 -0.76 -5.66
CA ASP A 89 6.71 -1.76 -4.78
C ASP A 89 8.05 -2.24 -5.33
N SER A 90 8.80 -2.98 -4.50
CA SER A 90 10.11 -3.51 -4.89
C SER A 90 10.04 -4.68 -5.88
N GLY A 91 8.89 -5.34 -6.00
CA GLY A 91 8.73 -6.65 -6.65
C GLY A 91 9.10 -7.84 -5.74
N GLY A 92 9.74 -7.61 -4.59
CA GLY A 92 10.21 -8.66 -3.68
C GLY A 92 9.09 -9.53 -3.13
N PHE A 93 7.97 -8.95 -2.70
CA PHE A 93 6.83 -9.72 -2.19
C PHE A 93 6.21 -10.64 -3.24
N GLN A 94 6.11 -10.21 -4.51
CA GLN A 94 5.57 -11.04 -5.60
C GLN A 94 6.51 -12.20 -5.93
N VAL A 95 7.81 -11.97 -5.89
CA VAL A 95 8.83 -13.01 -5.98
C VAL A 95 8.67 -14.02 -4.83
N PHE A 96 8.39 -13.53 -3.62
CA PHE A 96 8.11 -14.36 -2.46
C PHE A 96 6.81 -15.16 -2.61
N SER A 97 5.69 -14.51 -2.94
CA SER A 97 4.35 -15.11 -2.89
C SER A 97 4.00 -15.98 -4.10
N LEU A 98 4.60 -15.72 -5.27
CA LEU A 98 4.24 -16.38 -6.53
C LEU A 98 5.26 -17.44 -6.97
N ALA A 99 6.49 -17.42 -6.48
CA ALA A 99 7.54 -18.34 -6.87
C ALA A 99 7.63 -19.55 -5.92
N LYS A 100 7.06 -20.69 -6.32
CA LYS A 100 7.21 -21.96 -5.58
C LYS A 100 8.65 -22.48 -5.49
N LEU A 101 9.49 -22.11 -6.46
CA LEU A 101 10.93 -22.44 -6.53
C LEU A 101 11.71 -21.14 -6.71
N ARG A 102 12.24 -20.63 -5.60
CA ARG A 102 13.11 -19.46 -5.58
C ARG A 102 14.48 -19.85 -5.04
N ASN A 103 15.51 -19.30 -5.65
CA ASN A 103 16.88 -19.41 -5.16
C ASN A 103 17.33 -18.00 -4.76
N ILE A 104 17.39 -17.74 -3.46
CA ILE A 104 17.78 -16.46 -2.87
C ILE A 104 19.29 -16.53 -2.63
N LYS A 105 20.03 -15.58 -3.20
CA LYS A 105 21.47 -15.40 -3.03
C LYS A 105 21.76 -13.95 -2.62
N GLU A 106 23.01 -13.66 -2.35
CA GLU A 106 23.43 -12.28 -2.03
C GLU A 106 23.24 -11.33 -3.22
N GLU A 107 23.42 -11.82 -4.44
CA GLU A 107 23.24 -11.04 -5.67
C GLU A 107 21.79 -10.65 -5.91
N GLY A 108 20.84 -11.51 -5.58
CA GLY A 108 19.42 -11.35 -5.83
C GLY A 108 18.68 -12.69 -5.84
N VAL A 109 17.54 -12.74 -6.50
CA VAL A 109 16.64 -13.89 -6.54
C VAL A 109 16.40 -14.35 -7.98
N CYS A 110 16.61 -15.64 -8.24
CA CYS A 110 16.19 -16.29 -9.48
C CYS A 110 14.86 -17.01 -9.26
N PHE A 111 13.89 -16.78 -10.12
CA PHE A 111 12.56 -17.39 -10.05
C PHE A 111 11.96 -17.54 -11.46
N SER A 112 10.80 -18.22 -11.55
CA SER A 112 10.09 -18.40 -12.81
C SER A 112 8.88 -17.49 -12.90
N SER A 113 8.68 -16.87 -14.08
CA SER A 113 7.49 -16.08 -14.40
C SER A 113 6.22 -16.92 -14.23
N HIS A 114 5.21 -16.35 -13.56
CA HIS A 114 3.90 -17.01 -13.43
C HIS A 114 3.06 -16.98 -14.71
N ILE A 115 3.51 -16.24 -15.74
CA ILE A 115 2.80 -16.09 -17.01
C ILE A 115 3.18 -17.22 -17.98
N ASP A 116 4.47 -17.48 -18.13
CA ASP A 116 5.02 -18.35 -19.17
C ASP A 116 6.17 -19.26 -18.69
N GLY A 117 6.54 -19.14 -17.40
CA GLY A 117 7.54 -19.98 -16.76
C GLY A 117 8.99 -19.63 -17.09
N HIS A 118 9.27 -18.59 -17.89
CA HIS A 118 10.67 -18.22 -18.17
C HIS A 118 11.39 -17.77 -16.89
N ARG A 119 12.71 -17.98 -16.85
CA ARG A 119 13.54 -17.61 -15.70
C ARG A 119 13.82 -16.12 -15.68
N ILE A 120 13.64 -15.51 -14.51
CA ILE A 120 13.88 -14.10 -14.24
C ILE A 120 14.89 -14.02 -13.10
N PHE A 121 15.86 -13.13 -13.24
CA PHE A 121 16.69 -12.66 -12.14
C PHE A 121 16.22 -11.27 -11.71
N MET A 122 16.09 -11.05 -10.42
CA MET A 122 15.77 -9.75 -9.83
C MET A 122 16.61 -9.55 -8.57
N GLY A 123 17.38 -8.50 -8.57
CA GLY A 123 18.17 -8.03 -7.44
C GLY A 123 17.93 -6.55 -7.20
N PRO A 124 18.66 -5.94 -6.27
CA PRO A 124 18.54 -4.52 -5.96
C PRO A 124 18.69 -3.61 -7.18
N GLU A 125 19.69 -3.85 -8.02
CA GLU A 125 19.98 -3.01 -9.19
C GLU A 125 18.91 -3.16 -10.27
N GLU A 126 18.41 -4.38 -10.51
CA GLU A 126 17.35 -4.66 -11.47
C GLU A 126 16.05 -4.00 -11.00
N SER A 127 15.68 -4.18 -9.73
CA SER A 127 14.47 -3.56 -9.16
C SER A 127 14.51 -2.04 -9.28
N MET A 128 15.63 -1.40 -8.93
CA MET A 128 15.76 0.06 -9.07
C MET A 128 15.74 0.51 -10.54
N THR A 129 16.33 -0.24 -11.45
CA THR A 129 16.33 0.06 -12.89
C THR A 129 14.90 -0.02 -13.44
N ILE A 130 14.13 -1.05 -13.08
CA ILE A 130 12.74 -1.22 -13.49
C ILE A 130 11.90 -0.05 -12.95
N GLN A 131 12.01 0.28 -11.66
CA GLN A 131 11.25 1.38 -11.05
C GLN A 131 11.63 2.75 -11.64
N SER A 132 12.88 2.96 -11.99
CA SER A 132 13.35 4.16 -12.71
C SER A 132 12.76 4.24 -14.12
N ASN A 133 12.69 3.14 -14.85
CA ASN A 133 12.05 3.04 -16.16
C ASN A 133 10.54 3.32 -16.08
N LEU A 134 9.87 2.85 -15.01
CA LEU A 134 8.48 3.15 -14.71
C LEU A 134 8.28 4.64 -14.37
N GLY A 135 9.31 5.32 -13.84
CA GLY A 135 9.28 6.74 -13.51
C GLY A 135 8.34 7.06 -12.34
N SER A 136 8.21 6.16 -11.37
CA SER A 136 7.37 6.39 -10.19
C SER A 136 7.89 7.55 -9.34
N THR A 137 7.03 8.08 -8.48
CA THR A 137 7.38 9.16 -7.53
C THR A 137 8.22 8.61 -6.39
N ILE A 138 7.82 7.44 -5.86
CA ILE A 138 8.44 6.76 -4.74
C ILE A 138 8.75 5.33 -5.17
N ALA A 139 10.01 4.91 -5.02
CA ALA A 139 10.47 3.56 -5.21
C ALA A 139 10.68 2.88 -3.85
N MET A 140 10.21 1.63 -3.71
CA MET A 140 10.54 0.80 -2.55
C MET A 140 11.87 0.07 -2.78
N ALA A 141 12.69 0.01 -1.75
CA ALA A 141 13.92 -0.79 -1.80
C ALA A 141 13.60 -2.28 -1.96
N PHE A 142 14.45 -3.00 -2.69
CA PHE A 142 14.33 -4.45 -2.82
C PHE A 142 14.67 -5.13 -1.49
N ASP A 143 13.80 -5.98 -1.01
CA ASP A 143 13.87 -6.62 0.30
C ASP A 143 13.56 -8.11 0.22
N GLU A 144 13.92 -8.83 1.26
CA GLU A 144 13.51 -10.22 1.45
C GLU A 144 12.35 -10.28 2.43
N CYS A 145 11.13 -10.49 1.90
CA CYS A 145 9.97 -10.82 2.72
C CYS A 145 10.01 -12.30 3.09
N ILE A 146 9.98 -12.62 4.39
CA ILE A 146 10.00 -14.00 4.90
C ILE A 146 8.62 -14.44 5.40
N GLU A 147 8.42 -15.75 5.48
CA GLU A 147 7.19 -16.33 6.05
C GLU A 147 7.11 -16.06 7.55
N ASN A 148 5.89 -16.03 8.09
CA ASN A 148 5.67 -16.04 9.53
C ASN A 148 4.86 -17.31 9.90
N PRO A 149 5.33 -18.12 10.87
CA PRO A 149 6.55 -17.95 11.66
C PRO A 149 7.83 -18.32 10.87
N ALA A 150 8.94 -17.67 11.21
CA ALA A 150 10.26 -17.96 10.65
C ALA A 150 11.28 -18.24 11.77
N GLU A 151 12.31 -19.03 11.48
CA GLU A 151 13.39 -19.34 12.42
C GLU A 151 14.26 -18.10 12.67
N TYR A 152 14.70 -17.89 13.92
CA TYR A 152 15.41 -16.68 14.33
C TYR A 152 16.70 -16.40 13.56
N ASN A 153 17.57 -17.42 13.38
CA ASN A 153 18.85 -17.22 12.67
C ASN A 153 18.63 -16.95 11.19
N TYR A 154 17.62 -17.58 10.58
CA TYR A 154 17.23 -17.27 9.21
C TYR A 154 16.74 -15.83 9.10
N THR A 155 15.86 -15.40 10.01
CA THR A 155 15.34 -14.03 10.06
C THR A 155 16.47 -13.01 10.22
N LYS A 156 17.42 -13.24 11.10
CA LYS A 156 18.61 -12.40 11.29
C LYS A 156 19.41 -12.26 10.01
N ASN A 157 19.73 -13.40 9.35
CA ASN A 157 20.48 -13.40 8.09
C ASN A 157 19.70 -12.68 6.97
N SER A 158 18.37 -12.79 6.95
CA SER A 158 17.50 -12.08 6.02
C SER A 158 17.51 -10.57 6.25
N CYS A 159 17.46 -10.11 7.52
CA CYS A 159 17.61 -8.70 7.89
C CYS A 159 18.96 -8.14 7.42
N ASP A 160 20.05 -8.88 7.67
CA ASP A 160 21.40 -8.48 7.24
C ASP A 160 21.51 -8.38 5.71
N ARG A 161 20.91 -9.30 4.98
CA ARG A 161 20.83 -9.28 3.51
C ARG A 161 19.99 -8.10 3.02
N THR A 162 18.82 -7.89 3.58
CA THR A 162 17.93 -6.77 3.25
C THR A 162 18.62 -5.42 3.45
N TYR A 163 19.40 -5.27 4.54
CA TYR A 163 20.20 -4.07 4.76
C TYR A 163 21.26 -3.84 3.66
N ARG A 164 22.02 -4.89 3.28
CA ARG A 164 23.00 -4.79 2.18
C ARG A 164 22.33 -4.48 0.85
N TRP A 165 21.18 -5.10 0.58
CA TRP A 165 20.38 -4.82 -0.60
C TRP A 165 19.86 -3.38 -0.64
N LEU A 166 19.43 -2.85 0.50
CA LEU A 166 19.02 -1.45 0.63
C LEU A 166 20.17 -0.49 0.28
N CYS A 167 21.39 -0.76 0.76
CA CYS A 167 22.58 0.03 0.40
C CYS A 167 22.83 0.03 -1.11
N ARG A 168 22.68 -1.13 -1.76
CA ARG A 168 22.81 -1.28 -3.23
C ARG A 168 21.69 -0.52 -3.95
N CYS A 169 20.43 -0.65 -3.50
CA CYS A 169 19.30 0.13 -4.04
C CYS A 169 19.56 1.63 -3.99
N ARG A 170 20.01 2.15 -2.83
CA ARG A 170 20.32 3.58 -2.65
C ARG A 170 21.39 4.05 -3.62
N ASN A 171 22.48 3.30 -3.76
CA ASN A 171 23.57 3.64 -4.67
C ASN A 171 23.09 3.61 -6.13
N LYS A 172 22.35 2.57 -6.52
CA LYS A 172 21.81 2.44 -7.88
C LYS A 172 20.80 3.54 -8.21
N LEU A 173 19.91 3.86 -7.31
CA LEU A 173 18.94 4.94 -7.54
C LEU A 173 19.64 6.30 -7.69
N LYS A 174 20.65 6.60 -6.86
CA LYS A 174 21.45 7.81 -6.99
C LYS A 174 22.14 7.90 -8.37
N GLU A 175 22.71 6.79 -8.85
CA GLU A 175 23.26 6.69 -10.21
C GLU A 175 22.18 7.00 -11.25
N LEU A 176 21.04 6.29 -11.22
CA LEU A 176 19.95 6.45 -12.18
C LEU A 176 19.39 7.88 -12.20
N ASN A 177 19.19 8.50 -11.03
CA ASN A 177 18.69 9.87 -10.91
C ASN A 177 19.68 10.90 -11.49
N SER A 178 20.96 10.57 -11.66
CA SER A 178 21.97 11.45 -12.28
C SER A 178 22.01 11.35 -13.81
N LEU A 179 21.47 10.30 -14.40
CA LEU A 179 21.56 10.04 -15.83
C LEU A 179 20.63 10.95 -16.66
N ASP A 180 21.10 11.32 -17.85
CA ASP A 180 20.23 11.96 -18.82
C ASP A 180 19.22 10.96 -19.39
N GLY A 181 17.97 11.42 -19.59
CA GLY A 181 16.89 10.57 -20.09
C GLY A 181 16.19 9.71 -19.03
N THR A 182 16.54 9.86 -17.74
CA THR A 182 15.75 9.30 -16.62
C THR A 182 14.39 10.04 -16.55
N ILE A 183 13.31 9.25 -16.48
CA ILE A 183 11.94 9.78 -16.48
C ILE A 183 11.69 10.70 -15.27
N ASN A 184 12.11 10.26 -14.07
CA ASN A 184 11.99 11.04 -12.85
C ASN A 184 13.33 11.09 -12.11
N LYS A 185 14.07 12.19 -12.28
CA LYS A 185 15.37 12.41 -11.60
C LYS A 185 15.24 12.71 -10.10
N ALA A 186 14.03 12.91 -9.61
CA ALA A 186 13.72 13.16 -8.18
C ALA A 186 12.94 12.01 -7.56
N GLN A 187 13.13 10.78 -8.09
CA GLN A 187 12.50 9.58 -7.53
C GLN A 187 13.01 9.33 -6.11
N MET A 188 12.08 9.21 -5.17
CA MET A 188 12.34 8.98 -3.75
C MET A 188 12.60 7.50 -3.49
N LEU A 189 13.39 7.18 -2.45
CA LEU A 189 13.63 5.82 -1.97
C LEU A 189 13.07 5.63 -0.56
N PHE A 190 12.21 4.63 -0.39
CA PHE A 190 11.78 4.17 0.93
C PHE A 190 12.46 2.86 1.29
N GLY A 191 13.07 2.81 2.49
CA GLY A 191 13.64 1.60 3.08
C GLY A 191 12.58 0.77 3.79
N ILE A 192 12.81 -0.54 3.88
CA ILE A 192 11.86 -1.48 4.49
C ILE A 192 12.51 -2.13 5.71
N ASN A 193 11.90 -1.96 6.88
CA ASN A 193 12.23 -2.69 8.09
C ASN A 193 11.68 -4.11 8.01
N GLN A 194 12.53 -5.10 8.26
CA GLN A 194 12.20 -6.52 8.36
C GLN A 194 12.61 -7.06 9.74
N GLY A 195 12.22 -8.29 10.08
CA GLY A 195 12.55 -8.92 11.37
C GLY A 195 11.49 -9.89 11.91
N SER A 196 10.50 -10.29 11.07
CA SER A 196 9.36 -11.09 11.54
C SER A 196 8.70 -10.45 12.78
N THR A 197 8.46 -11.18 13.84
CA THR A 197 7.91 -10.71 15.12
C THR A 197 8.98 -10.69 16.23
N TYR A 198 10.29 -10.65 15.89
CA TYR A 198 11.39 -10.59 16.84
C TYR A 198 11.78 -9.14 17.16
N ASP A 199 11.51 -8.68 18.36
CA ASP A 199 11.69 -7.29 18.79
C ASP A 199 13.12 -6.78 18.62
N ASP A 200 14.11 -7.59 18.99
CA ASP A 200 15.52 -7.26 18.88
C ASP A 200 15.98 -7.11 17.42
N LEU A 201 15.52 -8.00 16.54
CA LEU A 201 15.84 -7.92 15.11
C LEU A 201 15.14 -6.73 14.45
N ARG A 202 13.88 -6.46 14.81
CA ARG A 202 13.15 -5.27 14.34
C ARG A 202 13.84 -3.98 14.76
N THR A 203 14.22 -3.90 16.03
CA THR A 203 14.93 -2.75 16.60
C THR A 203 16.29 -2.53 15.94
N ASP A 204 17.14 -3.57 15.88
CA ASP A 204 18.47 -3.47 15.27
C ASP A 204 18.37 -3.05 13.81
N HIS A 205 17.51 -3.73 13.05
CA HIS A 205 17.36 -3.45 11.63
C HIS A 205 16.81 -2.02 11.39
N MET A 206 15.87 -1.53 12.21
CA MET A 206 15.34 -0.17 12.07
C MET A 206 16.42 0.88 12.37
N LYS A 207 17.21 0.72 13.43
CA LYS A 207 18.31 1.61 13.74
C LYS A 207 19.32 1.69 12.61
N ARG A 208 19.72 0.57 12.05
CA ARG A 208 20.67 0.50 10.93
C ARG A 208 20.17 1.17 9.66
N ILE A 209 18.91 0.91 9.27
CA ILE A 209 18.37 1.52 8.04
C ILE A 209 18.10 3.02 8.21
N SER A 210 17.79 3.50 9.43
CA SER A 210 17.57 4.92 9.68
C SER A 210 18.84 5.77 9.53
N GLU A 211 20.03 5.17 9.73
CA GLU A 211 21.33 5.84 9.51
C GLU A 211 21.60 6.15 8.02
N LEU A 212 20.85 5.54 7.11
CA LEU A 212 21.01 5.77 5.67
C LEU A 212 20.35 7.05 5.17
N ASP A 213 19.61 7.77 6.00
CA ASP A 213 18.91 9.03 5.70
C ASP A 213 18.10 8.96 4.38
N LEU A 214 17.13 8.05 4.34
CA LEU A 214 16.26 7.83 3.20
C LEU A 214 15.09 8.83 3.18
N ASP A 215 14.33 8.86 2.08
CA ASP A 215 13.16 9.73 1.93
C ASP A 215 11.96 9.28 2.79
N GLY A 216 11.91 8.00 3.17
CA GLY A 216 10.89 7.42 4.04
C GLY A 216 11.22 6.00 4.47
N TYR A 217 10.43 5.47 5.41
CA TYR A 217 10.64 4.17 6.00
C TYR A 217 9.35 3.38 6.09
N ALA A 218 9.42 2.11 5.74
CA ALA A 218 8.30 1.20 5.81
C ALA A 218 8.54 0.07 6.82
N ILE A 219 7.45 -0.45 7.38
CA ILE A 219 7.44 -1.71 8.14
C ILE A 219 6.88 -2.77 7.20
N GLY A 220 7.71 -3.72 6.80
CA GLY A 220 7.35 -4.84 5.95
C GLY A 220 7.29 -6.15 6.71
N GLY A 221 6.90 -7.24 6.03
CA GLY A 221 6.84 -8.58 6.59
C GLY A 221 5.81 -8.75 7.72
N LEU A 222 4.75 -7.95 7.70
CA LEU A 222 3.55 -8.07 8.53
C LEU A 222 2.33 -8.34 7.65
N ALA A 223 1.20 -8.73 8.27
CA ALA A 223 0.00 -9.21 7.59
C ALA A 223 0.28 -10.46 6.71
N VAL A 224 1.20 -11.32 7.16
CA VAL A 224 1.62 -12.56 6.48
C VAL A 224 1.40 -13.83 7.32
N GLY A 225 0.62 -13.73 8.42
CA GLY A 225 0.25 -14.87 9.25
C GLY A 225 0.24 -14.62 10.76
N GLU A 226 0.80 -13.52 11.23
CA GLU A 226 0.77 -13.10 12.63
C GLU A 226 -0.64 -12.63 13.05
N SER A 227 -0.89 -12.60 14.35
CA SER A 227 -2.10 -12.01 14.92
C SER A 227 -2.08 -10.47 14.82
N ALA A 228 -3.26 -9.85 14.98
CA ALA A 228 -3.35 -8.38 15.01
C ALA A 228 -2.57 -7.79 16.18
N GLU A 229 -2.59 -8.47 17.33
CA GLU A 229 -1.86 -8.08 18.54
C GLU A 229 -0.34 -8.11 18.33
N GLU A 230 0.19 -9.15 17.69
CA GLU A 230 1.61 -9.26 17.32
C GLU A 230 2.01 -8.16 16.33
N MET A 231 1.15 -7.89 15.33
CA MET A 231 1.36 -6.78 14.39
C MET A 231 1.44 -5.43 15.13
N TYR A 232 0.50 -5.15 16.03
CA TYR A 232 0.48 -3.88 16.78
C TYR A 232 1.67 -3.75 17.72
N HIS A 233 2.05 -4.83 18.41
CA HIS A 233 3.25 -4.88 19.23
C HIS A 233 4.51 -4.59 18.39
N THR A 234 4.64 -5.21 17.22
CA THR A 234 5.78 -4.96 16.32
C THR A 234 5.83 -3.51 15.86
N ILE A 235 4.67 -2.87 15.57
CA ILE A 235 4.63 -1.45 15.24
C ILE A 235 5.13 -0.60 16.42
N ASP A 236 4.69 -0.90 17.65
CA ASP A 236 5.11 -0.18 18.86
C ASP A 236 6.63 -0.25 19.06
N VAL A 237 7.24 -1.45 18.88
CA VAL A 237 8.69 -1.65 18.97
C VAL A 237 9.46 -0.87 17.90
N VAL A 238 8.99 -0.89 16.67
CA VAL A 238 9.69 -0.26 15.53
C VAL A 238 9.53 1.26 15.55
N GLU A 239 8.33 1.76 15.92
CA GLU A 239 7.98 3.18 15.89
C GLU A 239 8.95 4.05 16.69
N GLU A 240 9.40 3.58 17.86
CA GLU A 240 10.34 4.29 18.72
C GLU A 240 11.66 4.63 18.03
N HIS A 241 12.05 3.84 17.01
CA HIS A 241 13.31 3.98 16.29
C HIS A 241 13.16 4.57 14.89
N MET A 242 11.92 4.82 14.44
CA MET A 242 11.65 5.46 13.14
C MET A 242 11.94 6.97 13.20
N PRO A 243 12.64 7.54 12.20
CA PRO A 243 12.85 8.98 12.12
C PRO A 243 11.55 9.77 12.19
N LYS A 244 11.55 10.86 12.99
CA LYS A 244 10.35 11.66 13.23
C LYS A 244 10.04 12.62 12.09
N ASP A 245 11.04 12.99 11.30
CA ASP A 245 10.99 13.91 10.18
C ASP A 245 10.80 13.22 8.82
N LYS A 246 10.50 11.91 8.84
CA LYS A 246 10.25 11.09 7.63
C LYS A 246 8.87 10.45 7.67
N PRO A 247 8.26 10.18 6.50
CA PRO A 247 7.00 9.44 6.44
C PRO A 247 7.20 7.97 6.83
N ARG A 248 6.20 7.38 7.48
CA ARG A 248 6.16 6.03 8.00
C ARG A 248 5.07 5.22 7.31
N TYR A 249 5.44 4.12 6.69
CA TYR A 249 4.55 3.33 5.87
C TYR A 249 4.41 1.91 6.42
N LEU A 250 3.17 1.46 6.71
CA LEU A 250 2.85 0.08 7.06
C LEU A 250 2.36 -0.64 5.81
N MET A 251 3.15 -1.61 5.32
CA MET A 251 2.91 -2.29 4.06
C MET A 251 1.82 -3.35 4.16
N GLY A 252 0.92 -3.38 3.17
CA GLY A 252 -0.08 -4.44 3.00
C GLY A 252 -1.25 -4.41 3.99
N VAL A 253 -1.36 -3.39 4.83
CA VAL A 253 -2.37 -3.28 5.90
C VAL A 253 -3.39 -2.19 5.57
N GLY A 254 -4.67 -2.37 5.74
CA GLY A 254 -5.40 -3.56 6.17
C GLY A 254 -6.88 -3.26 6.25
N THR A 255 -7.55 -3.78 7.29
CA THR A 255 -8.93 -3.39 7.57
C THR A 255 -9.02 -1.94 8.07
N PRO A 256 -10.22 -1.31 8.05
CA PRO A 256 -10.40 0.02 8.63
C PRO A 256 -9.94 0.12 10.10
N VAL A 257 -10.16 -0.93 10.89
CA VAL A 257 -9.70 -1.02 12.29
C VAL A 257 -8.19 -1.10 12.37
N ASN A 258 -7.53 -1.93 11.55
CA ASN A 258 -6.07 -1.98 11.51
C ASN A 258 -5.44 -0.61 11.16
N ILE A 259 -6.08 0.13 10.24
CA ILE A 259 -5.63 1.49 9.87
C ILE A 259 -5.77 2.45 11.06
N LEU A 260 -6.91 2.45 11.76
CA LEU A 260 -7.10 3.28 12.95
C LEU A 260 -6.06 2.97 14.03
N GLU A 261 -5.84 1.69 14.33
CA GLU A 261 -4.84 1.23 15.30
C GLU A 261 -3.42 1.66 14.91
N ALA A 262 -3.07 1.53 13.64
CA ALA A 262 -1.75 1.89 13.18
C ALA A 262 -1.54 3.42 13.12
N VAL A 263 -2.57 4.21 12.76
CA VAL A 263 -2.51 5.68 12.87
C VAL A 263 -2.33 6.11 14.33
N HIS A 264 -3.07 5.50 15.26
CA HIS A 264 -2.93 5.76 16.70
C HIS A 264 -1.50 5.48 17.20
N ARG A 265 -0.76 4.55 16.54
CA ARG A 265 0.65 4.20 16.80
C ARG A 265 1.66 4.98 15.97
N GLY A 266 1.25 5.98 15.20
CA GLY A 266 2.16 6.90 14.50
C GLY A 266 2.53 6.51 13.07
N ILE A 267 1.71 5.72 12.38
CA ILE A 267 1.90 5.37 10.97
C ILE A 267 1.18 6.39 10.07
N ASP A 268 1.84 6.76 8.96
CA ASP A 268 1.40 7.82 8.04
C ASP A 268 0.78 7.29 6.74
N MET A 269 1.24 6.13 6.24
CA MET A 269 0.88 5.64 4.91
C MET A 269 0.51 4.16 4.95
N PHE A 270 -0.45 3.77 4.09
CA PHE A 270 -1.01 2.43 4.05
C PHE A 270 -1.29 2.03 2.61
N ASP A 271 -1.22 0.72 2.33
CA ASP A 271 -1.79 0.10 1.15
C ASP A 271 -2.43 -1.24 1.51
N CYS A 272 -3.41 -1.65 0.75
CA CYS A 272 -3.93 -3.01 0.81
C CYS A 272 -4.77 -3.31 -0.44
N VAL A 273 -4.70 -4.54 -0.92
CA VAL A 273 -5.61 -5.03 -1.99
C VAL A 273 -7.02 -5.33 -1.48
N MET A 274 -7.20 -5.39 -0.16
CA MET A 274 -8.44 -5.81 0.49
C MET A 274 -9.67 -4.99 0.05
N PRO A 275 -9.62 -3.64 -0.03
CA PRO A 275 -10.79 -2.87 -0.43
C PRO A 275 -11.37 -3.30 -1.76
N THR A 276 -10.51 -3.50 -2.76
CA THR A 276 -10.92 -3.88 -4.11
C THR A 276 -11.14 -5.38 -4.25
N ARG A 277 -10.35 -6.22 -3.55
CA ARG A 277 -10.55 -7.68 -3.52
C ARG A 277 -11.89 -8.04 -2.90
N ASN A 278 -12.18 -7.51 -1.72
CA ASN A 278 -13.44 -7.77 -1.00
C ASN A 278 -14.66 -7.28 -1.79
N ALA A 279 -14.58 -6.09 -2.39
CA ALA A 279 -15.63 -5.53 -3.21
C ALA A 279 -16.02 -6.42 -4.38
N ARG A 280 -15.04 -7.02 -5.06
CA ARG A 280 -15.29 -7.97 -6.17
C ARG A 280 -15.98 -9.27 -5.72
N HIS A 281 -15.95 -9.55 -4.41
CA HIS A 281 -16.66 -10.66 -3.77
C HIS A 281 -17.83 -10.17 -2.92
N ALA A 282 -18.45 -9.05 -3.34
CA ALA A 282 -19.64 -8.45 -2.72
C ALA A 282 -19.48 -7.97 -1.27
N ASN A 283 -18.26 -7.91 -0.72
CA ASN A 283 -18.03 -7.41 0.62
C ASN A 283 -17.65 -5.92 0.59
N VAL A 284 -18.43 -5.09 1.29
CA VAL A 284 -18.25 -3.64 1.33
C VAL A 284 -18.06 -3.16 2.76
N PHE A 285 -17.33 -2.06 2.91
CA PHE A 285 -17.09 -1.39 4.18
C PHE A 285 -18.01 -0.19 4.32
N THR A 286 -18.58 0.00 5.50
CA THR A 286 -19.49 1.11 5.80
C THR A 286 -19.16 1.72 7.17
N TRP A 287 -19.68 2.90 7.45
CA TRP A 287 -19.50 3.56 8.76
C TRP A 287 -20.12 2.79 9.93
N SER A 288 -21.06 1.89 9.65
CA SER A 288 -21.69 1.01 10.64
C SER A 288 -21.11 -0.41 10.69
N GLY A 289 -20.15 -0.75 9.81
CA GLY A 289 -19.52 -2.06 9.75
C GLY A 289 -19.46 -2.65 8.34
N ARG A 290 -19.20 -3.96 8.21
CA ARG A 290 -19.04 -4.66 6.94
C ARG A 290 -20.32 -5.34 6.49
N ARG A 291 -20.67 -5.22 5.20
CA ARG A 291 -21.84 -5.86 4.57
C ARG A 291 -21.42 -6.82 3.48
N ASN A 292 -22.17 -7.93 3.34
CA ASN A 292 -22.06 -8.77 2.15
C ASN A 292 -23.29 -8.54 1.26
N MET A 293 -23.11 -7.94 0.10
CA MET A 293 -24.19 -7.55 -0.81
C MET A 293 -24.94 -8.75 -1.44
N MET A 294 -24.43 -9.99 -1.26
CA MET A 294 -25.14 -11.22 -1.67
C MET A 294 -26.23 -11.65 -0.68
N ASN A 295 -26.29 -11.02 0.49
CA ASN A 295 -27.19 -11.42 1.56
C ASN A 295 -28.66 -11.25 1.12
N GLU A 296 -29.52 -12.24 1.47
CA GLU A 296 -30.92 -12.30 1.05
C GLU A 296 -31.75 -11.16 1.60
N LYS A 297 -31.42 -10.65 2.78
CA LYS A 297 -32.10 -9.51 3.42
C LYS A 297 -32.13 -8.25 2.55
N TYR A 298 -31.22 -8.14 1.55
CA TYR A 298 -31.16 -6.98 0.63
C TYR A 298 -32.01 -7.13 -0.64
N THR A 299 -32.86 -8.18 -0.73
CA THR A 299 -33.67 -8.43 -1.95
C THR A 299 -34.63 -7.29 -2.28
N LEU A 300 -35.24 -6.67 -1.25
CA LEU A 300 -36.19 -5.57 -1.38
C LEU A 300 -35.67 -4.30 -0.68
N ASP A 301 -34.36 -4.19 -0.44
CA ASP A 301 -33.75 -3.10 0.31
C ASP A 301 -33.44 -1.92 -0.62
N GLU A 302 -34.23 -0.85 -0.52
CA GLU A 302 -34.11 0.37 -1.31
C GLU A 302 -33.04 1.34 -0.81
N ASP A 303 -32.45 1.08 0.37
CA ASP A 303 -31.36 1.89 0.89
C ASP A 303 -30.08 1.76 0.07
N PRO A 304 -29.17 2.77 0.10
CA PRO A 304 -27.83 2.67 -0.46
C PRO A 304 -26.96 1.69 0.32
N ILE A 305 -25.77 1.35 -0.20
CA ILE A 305 -24.78 0.52 0.52
C ILE A 305 -24.58 1.06 1.93
N ASP A 306 -24.43 2.37 2.07
CA ASP A 306 -24.24 3.07 3.34
C ASP A 306 -24.97 4.41 3.31
N THR A 307 -25.86 4.63 4.26
CA THR A 307 -26.66 5.86 4.39
C THR A 307 -25.84 7.08 4.82
N GLU A 308 -24.69 6.87 5.43
CA GLU A 308 -23.76 7.93 5.84
C GLU A 308 -22.69 8.24 4.75
N CYS A 309 -22.73 7.53 3.60
CA CYS A 309 -21.75 7.67 2.54
C CYS A 309 -22.26 8.53 1.38
N ASP A 310 -21.48 9.52 1.00
CA ASP A 310 -21.76 10.45 -0.09
C ASP A 310 -21.13 10.06 -1.44
N CYS A 311 -20.66 8.81 -1.59
CA CYS A 311 -20.05 8.36 -2.84
C CYS A 311 -21.04 8.32 -4.01
N PRO A 312 -20.56 8.36 -5.27
CA PRO A 312 -21.43 8.28 -6.43
C PRO A 312 -22.34 7.05 -6.45
N VAL A 313 -21.92 5.94 -5.85
CA VAL A 313 -22.68 4.69 -5.78
C VAL A 313 -23.84 4.83 -4.79
N CYS A 314 -23.56 5.28 -3.58
CA CYS A 314 -24.58 5.43 -2.54
C CYS A 314 -25.63 6.49 -2.90
N LYS A 315 -25.25 7.51 -3.68
CA LYS A 315 -26.19 8.55 -4.16
C LYS A 315 -27.18 8.04 -5.21
N ASN A 316 -26.87 6.94 -5.92
CA ASN A 316 -27.62 6.58 -7.14
C ASN A 316 -28.15 5.14 -7.15
N PHE A 317 -27.64 4.23 -6.30
CA PHE A 317 -27.95 2.80 -6.41
C PHE A 317 -28.34 2.22 -5.05
N THR A 318 -29.34 1.33 -5.09
CA THR A 318 -29.86 0.61 -3.93
C THR A 318 -29.12 -0.70 -3.68
N ARG A 319 -29.20 -1.22 -2.46
CA ARG A 319 -28.69 -2.55 -2.11
C ARG A 319 -29.39 -3.65 -2.92
N ALA A 320 -30.70 -3.53 -3.14
CA ALA A 320 -31.47 -4.46 -3.94
C ALA A 320 -30.93 -4.58 -5.38
N TYR A 321 -30.67 -3.43 -6.03
CA TYR A 321 -30.12 -3.40 -7.36
C TYR A 321 -28.72 -4.00 -7.45
N ILE A 322 -27.82 -3.61 -6.53
CA ILE A 322 -26.43 -4.15 -6.49
C ILE A 322 -26.45 -5.66 -6.25
N ARG A 323 -27.31 -6.14 -5.33
CA ARG A 323 -27.49 -7.58 -5.10
C ARG A 323 -27.99 -8.29 -6.37
N HIS A 324 -28.97 -7.74 -7.06
CA HIS A 324 -29.47 -8.27 -8.32
C HIS A 324 -28.32 -8.42 -9.33
N LEU A 325 -27.51 -7.40 -9.52
CA LEU A 325 -26.38 -7.44 -10.46
C LEU A 325 -25.37 -8.55 -10.11
N PHE A 326 -25.06 -8.78 -8.83
CA PHE A 326 -24.22 -9.90 -8.42
C PHE A 326 -24.87 -11.26 -8.72
N LYS A 327 -26.16 -11.39 -8.46
CA LYS A 327 -26.90 -12.64 -8.74
C LYS A 327 -26.99 -12.94 -10.24
N SER A 328 -27.01 -11.91 -11.06
CA SER A 328 -27.03 -12.01 -12.53
C SER A 328 -25.64 -12.12 -13.15
N GLY A 329 -24.56 -12.06 -12.36
CA GLY A 329 -23.18 -12.14 -12.84
C GLY A 329 -22.70 -10.89 -13.61
N GLU A 330 -23.38 -9.75 -13.43
CA GLU A 330 -23.04 -8.51 -14.12
C GLU A 330 -21.76 -7.89 -13.55
N MET A 331 -20.80 -7.54 -14.42
CA MET A 331 -19.54 -6.90 -14.02
C MET A 331 -19.74 -5.55 -13.32
N LEU A 332 -20.85 -4.86 -13.62
CA LEU A 332 -21.19 -3.60 -12.98
C LEU A 332 -21.30 -3.74 -11.45
N ALA A 333 -21.76 -4.88 -10.94
CA ALA A 333 -21.82 -5.15 -9.50
C ALA A 333 -20.48 -4.95 -8.81
N MET A 334 -19.44 -5.59 -9.37
CA MET A 334 -18.07 -5.48 -8.84
C MET A 334 -17.55 -4.05 -8.91
N ARG A 335 -17.78 -3.37 -10.06
CA ARG A 335 -17.35 -1.99 -10.27
C ARG A 335 -17.98 -1.03 -9.25
N LEU A 336 -19.29 -1.13 -9.01
CA LEU A 336 -19.99 -0.30 -8.04
C LEU A 336 -19.42 -0.52 -6.63
N CYS A 337 -19.27 -1.77 -6.20
CA CYS A 337 -18.69 -2.05 -4.87
C CYS A 337 -17.22 -1.62 -4.76
N VAL A 338 -16.41 -1.77 -5.81
CA VAL A 338 -15.02 -1.28 -5.83
C VAL A 338 -14.97 0.24 -5.70
N THR A 339 -15.81 0.95 -6.46
CA THR A 339 -15.92 2.42 -6.39
C THR A 339 -16.30 2.88 -4.97
N HIS A 340 -17.30 2.22 -4.36
CA HIS A 340 -17.71 2.52 -3.00
C HIS A 340 -16.57 2.27 -1.98
N ASN A 341 -15.90 1.11 -2.02
CA ASN A 341 -14.86 0.79 -1.06
C ASN A 341 -13.63 1.72 -1.18
N ILE A 342 -13.24 2.10 -2.41
CA ILE A 342 -12.17 3.09 -2.62
C ILE A 342 -12.56 4.43 -1.99
N TRP A 343 -13.77 4.90 -2.27
CA TRP A 343 -14.28 6.13 -1.68
C TRP A 343 -14.28 6.06 -0.15
N PHE A 344 -14.76 4.96 0.42
CA PHE A 344 -14.80 4.74 1.85
C PHE A 344 -13.41 4.84 2.48
N TYR A 345 -12.41 4.12 1.95
CA TYR A 345 -11.06 4.14 2.49
C TYR A 345 -10.41 5.52 2.38
N ASN A 346 -10.52 6.18 1.23
CA ASN A 346 -9.98 7.52 1.04
C ASN A 346 -10.68 8.54 1.95
N THR A 347 -12.00 8.39 2.17
CA THR A 347 -12.79 9.23 3.08
C THR A 347 -12.43 8.95 4.54
N LEU A 348 -12.18 7.70 4.92
CA LEU A 348 -11.72 7.35 6.27
C LEU A 348 -10.44 8.11 6.61
N LEU A 349 -9.43 8.04 5.73
CA LEU A 349 -8.16 8.76 5.95
C LEU A 349 -8.36 10.29 5.92
N MET A 350 -9.27 10.81 5.09
CA MET A 350 -9.62 12.23 5.11
C MET A 350 -10.21 12.64 6.46
N LYS A 351 -11.19 11.90 6.99
CA LYS A 351 -11.81 12.18 8.30
C LYS A 351 -10.83 12.01 9.46
N ILE A 352 -9.88 11.07 9.38
CA ILE A 352 -8.80 10.94 10.35
C ILE A 352 -7.94 12.21 10.35
N ARG A 353 -7.56 12.75 9.18
CA ARG A 353 -6.79 14.01 9.09
C ARG A 353 -7.59 15.18 9.66
N GLU A 354 -8.86 15.30 9.33
CA GLU A 354 -9.76 16.33 9.90
C GLU A 354 -9.83 16.24 11.43
N ALA A 355 -9.95 15.03 11.97
CA ALA A 355 -9.96 14.80 13.42
C ALA A 355 -8.62 15.16 14.08
N LEU A 356 -7.48 14.86 13.41
CA LEU A 356 -6.15 15.26 13.87
C LEU A 356 -5.97 16.80 13.82
N ASP A 357 -6.42 17.44 12.76
CA ASP A 357 -6.34 18.91 12.61
C ASP A 357 -7.14 19.63 13.70
N ASN A 358 -8.25 19.05 14.17
CA ASN A 358 -9.16 19.60 15.18
C ASN A 358 -8.92 19.11 16.63
N ASP A 359 -7.87 18.31 16.89
CA ASP A 359 -7.61 17.68 18.20
C ASP A 359 -8.72 16.70 18.67
N GLU A 360 -9.46 16.10 17.74
CA GLU A 360 -10.60 15.21 18.00
C GLU A 360 -10.28 13.73 17.68
N PHE A 361 -9.03 13.39 17.41
CA PHE A 361 -8.67 12.05 16.94
C PHE A 361 -9.02 10.95 17.95
N GLU A 362 -8.83 11.16 19.26
CA GLU A 362 -9.19 10.17 20.28
C GLU A 362 -10.70 9.90 20.33
N ASN A 363 -11.53 10.93 20.14
CA ASN A 363 -12.98 10.78 20.05
C ASN A 363 -13.37 10.00 18.79
N PHE A 364 -12.72 10.31 17.65
CA PHE A 364 -12.92 9.59 16.40
C PHE A 364 -12.50 8.12 16.51
N TYR A 365 -11.33 7.86 17.08
CA TYR A 365 -10.81 6.52 17.31
C TYR A 365 -11.76 5.71 18.19
N THR A 366 -12.11 6.20 19.35
CA THR A 366 -13.02 5.54 20.31
C THR A 366 -14.38 5.22 19.69
N LYS A 367 -14.91 6.14 18.88
CA LYS A 367 -16.21 5.95 18.20
C LYS A 367 -16.18 4.79 17.20
N TYR A 368 -15.10 4.67 16.42
CA TYR A 368 -15.09 3.78 15.26
C TYR A 368 -14.34 2.48 15.45
N ILE A 369 -13.42 2.39 16.43
CA ILE A 369 -12.58 1.21 16.63
C ILE A 369 -13.36 -0.09 16.87
N THR A 370 -14.50 -0.01 17.52
CA THR A 370 -15.36 -1.15 17.83
C THR A 370 -16.45 -1.39 16.78
N VAL A 371 -16.58 -0.54 15.78
CA VAL A 371 -17.72 -0.54 14.84
C VAL A 371 -17.30 -1.02 13.46
N LEU A 372 -16.20 -0.48 12.91
CA LEU A 372 -15.86 -0.60 11.47
C LEU A 372 -15.62 -2.03 10.99
N ASP A 373 -15.20 -2.94 11.87
CA ASP A 373 -14.99 -4.36 11.51
C ASP A 373 -16.17 -5.28 11.89
N LYS A 374 -17.22 -4.74 12.50
CA LYS A 374 -18.45 -5.51 12.78
C LYS A 374 -19.04 -6.03 11.46
N ARG A 375 -19.49 -7.27 11.48
CA ARG A 375 -20.26 -7.87 10.40
C ARG A 375 -21.75 -7.60 10.64
N ILE A 376 -22.42 -6.92 9.70
CA ILE A 376 -23.81 -6.48 9.81
C ILE A 376 -24.70 -6.99 8.67
#